data_4e1b98f50fcaf1b3068305d8386fe911
#
_entry.id   4e1b98f50fcaf1b3068305d8386fe911
#
_cell.length_a   1.000
_cell.length_b   1.000
_cell.length_c   1.000
_cell.angle_alpha   90.00
_cell.angle_beta   90.00
_cell.angle_gamma   90.00
#
_symmetry.space_group_name_H-M   'P 1'
#
loop_
_entity.id
_entity.type
_entity.pdbx_description
1 polymer ?
#
loop_
_entity_poly.entity_id
_entity_poly.type
_entity_poly.pdbx_seq_one_letter_code
_entity_poly.pdbx_strand_id
1 'polypeptide(L)'
;AYKDLSSPWKELLAYYNQSQDMALRWETITERFAPAGMIDTALFDEEPEGVPHLRGDVALRGVSVQDSDGNIVLDNINVTFEGGETIAVAAPSDEDRRALAEVLTRELTPMSGDLAIGDHAMNGLHQVAIAKRIGYATSRPVMFLGSFGENVVLPLKLRPETDGTIAAASQESIK
;
A
#
# COMPACT_ATOMS: atom_id res chain seq x y z
N ALA A 1 12.35 45.03 -42.25
CA ALA A 1 11.20 44.33 -41.71
C ALA A 1 11.34 42.79 -41.66
N TYR A 2 12.01 42.13 -42.64
CA TYR A 2 12.15 40.66 -42.64
C TYR A 2 13.18 40.10 -41.63
N LYS A 3 14.17 40.89 -41.24
CA LYS A 3 15.23 40.47 -40.28
C LYS A 3 14.71 40.33 -38.86
N ASP A 4 13.63 41.00 -38.50
CA ASP A 4 13.09 41.00 -37.13
C ASP A 4 12.19 39.79 -36.84
N LEU A 5 11.70 39.08 -37.85
CA LEU A 5 10.87 37.90 -37.69
C LEU A 5 11.67 36.60 -37.44
N SER A 6 12.93 36.57 -37.85
CA SER A 6 13.75 35.36 -37.77
C SER A 6 14.20 35.04 -36.30
N SER A 7 14.30 36.05 -35.44
CA SER A 7 14.71 35.88 -34.04
C SER A 7 13.58 35.24 -33.19
N PRO A 8 12.35 35.78 -33.17
CA PRO A 8 11.24 35.17 -32.47
C PRO A 8 10.92 33.75 -32.93
N TRP A 9 11.07 33.48 -34.23
CA TRP A 9 10.85 32.16 -34.79
C TRP A 9 11.88 31.13 -34.29
N LYS A 10 13.13 31.50 -34.18
CA LYS A 10 14.18 30.66 -33.61
C LYS A 10 13.95 30.38 -32.15
N GLU A 11 13.50 31.37 -31.38
CA GLU A 11 13.15 31.19 -29.98
C GLU A 11 11.95 30.25 -29.80
N LEU A 12 10.93 30.35 -30.63
CA LEU A 12 9.79 29.44 -30.63
C LEU A 12 10.19 27.98 -30.93
N LEU A 13 11.06 27.81 -31.94
CA LEU A 13 11.59 26.49 -32.29
C LEU A 13 12.47 25.92 -31.15
N ALA A 14 13.29 26.76 -30.54
CA ALA A 14 14.11 26.36 -29.40
C ALA A 14 13.23 25.93 -28.21
N TYR A 15 12.19 26.69 -27.88
CA TYR A 15 11.22 26.35 -26.85
C TYR A 15 10.49 25.04 -27.14
N TYR A 16 10.04 24.85 -28.39
CA TYR A 16 9.38 23.61 -28.79
C TYR A 16 10.31 22.40 -28.64
N ASN A 17 11.55 22.50 -29.10
CA ASN A 17 12.54 21.44 -28.97
C ASN A 17 12.85 21.15 -27.50
N GLN A 18 12.97 22.19 -26.67
CA GLN A 18 13.19 22.04 -25.23
C GLN A 18 12.01 21.37 -24.53
N SER A 19 10.77 21.69 -24.95
CA SER A 19 9.58 21.03 -24.39
C SER A 19 9.51 19.55 -24.74
N GLN A 20 9.89 19.17 -25.96
CA GLN A 20 9.97 17.77 -26.39
C GLN A 20 11.07 17.01 -25.60
N ASP A 21 12.22 17.64 -25.40
CA ASP A 21 13.33 17.06 -24.62
C ASP A 21 12.91 16.83 -23.16
N MET A 22 12.17 17.78 -22.58
CA MET A 22 11.63 17.63 -21.22
C MET A 22 10.60 16.49 -21.15
N ALA A 23 9.73 16.36 -22.14
CA ALA A 23 8.73 15.28 -22.19
C ALA A 23 9.39 13.90 -22.23
N LEU A 24 10.41 13.75 -23.11
CA LEU A 24 11.18 12.50 -23.20
C LEU A 24 11.95 12.17 -21.91
N ARG A 25 12.55 13.17 -21.28
CA ARG A 25 13.22 12.98 -19.98
C ARG A 25 12.24 12.60 -18.89
N TRP A 26 11.05 13.22 -18.87
CA TRP A 26 10.00 12.88 -17.91
C TRP A 26 9.52 11.44 -18.11
N GLU A 27 9.27 11.02 -19.34
CA GLU A 27 8.88 9.66 -19.67
C GLU A 27 9.94 8.64 -19.19
N THR A 28 11.21 8.90 -19.49
CA THR A 28 12.33 8.05 -19.03
C THR A 28 12.44 7.99 -17.50
N ILE A 29 12.19 9.11 -16.82
CA ILE A 29 12.18 9.16 -15.36
C ILE A 29 10.99 8.35 -14.82
N THR A 30 9.81 8.53 -15.40
CA THR A 30 8.59 7.82 -14.98
C THR A 30 8.74 6.32 -15.17
N GLU A 31 9.27 5.86 -16.30
CA GLU A 31 9.55 4.45 -16.55
C GLU A 31 10.55 3.85 -15.56
N ARG A 32 11.59 4.61 -15.17
CA ARG A 32 12.61 4.14 -14.21
C ARG A 32 12.13 4.14 -12.77
N PHE A 33 11.26 5.06 -12.40
CA PHE A 33 10.81 5.25 -11.02
C PHE A 33 9.37 4.77 -10.78
N ALA A 34 8.66 4.33 -11.81
CA ALA A 34 7.42 3.57 -11.66
C ALA A 34 7.74 2.08 -11.70
N PRO A 35 7.99 1.42 -10.57
CA PRO A 35 8.27 0.00 -10.55
C PRO A 35 7.07 -0.77 -11.11
N ALA A 36 7.36 -1.82 -11.88
CA ALA A 36 6.33 -2.74 -12.34
C ALA A 36 5.57 -3.29 -11.13
N GLY A 37 4.25 -3.16 -11.13
CA GLY A 37 3.41 -3.59 -10.02
C GLY A 37 3.08 -2.50 -9.00
N MET A 38 3.29 -1.22 -9.32
CA MET A 38 2.70 -0.14 -8.51
C MET A 38 1.19 -0.34 -8.38
N ILE A 39 0.73 -0.22 -7.16
CA ILE A 39 -0.70 -0.26 -6.86
C ILE A 39 -1.36 0.98 -7.48
N ASP A 40 -2.55 0.81 -8.07
CA ASP A 40 -3.30 1.91 -8.65
C ASP A 40 -3.49 3.05 -7.64
N THR A 41 -3.14 4.26 -8.03
CA THR A 41 -3.28 5.47 -7.20
C THR A 41 -4.73 5.69 -6.76
N ALA A 42 -5.70 5.29 -7.56
CA ALA A 42 -7.13 5.36 -7.21
C ALA A 42 -7.48 4.62 -5.91
N LEU A 43 -6.67 3.62 -5.51
CA LEU A 43 -6.86 2.90 -4.25
C LEU A 43 -6.34 3.66 -3.01
N PHE A 44 -5.71 4.81 -3.21
CA PHE A 44 -5.21 5.70 -2.15
C PHE A 44 -5.87 7.08 -2.16
N ASP A 45 -6.61 7.42 -3.22
CA ASP A 45 -7.24 8.73 -3.38
C ASP A 45 -8.42 8.92 -2.42
N GLU A 46 -9.53 9.43 -2.87
CA GLU A 46 -10.67 9.78 -2.02
C GLU A 46 -11.16 8.60 -1.17
N GLU A 47 -11.35 8.83 0.14
CA GLU A 47 -11.87 7.81 1.05
C GLU A 47 -13.26 7.34 0.57
N PRO A 48 -13.48 6.02 0.38
CA PRO A 48 -14.76 5.52 -0.07
C PRO A 48 -15.85 5.78 0.97
N GLU A 49 -17.06 6.10 0.53
CA GLU A 49 -18.24 6.36 1.40
C GLU A 49 -18.55 5.20 2.36
N GLY A 50 -18.10 3.98 2.02
CA GLY A 50 -18.27 2.79 2.84
C GLY A 50 -17.04 1.91 2.83
N VAL A 51 -16.65 1.43 4.01
CA VAL A 51 -15.54 0.46 4.15
C VAL A 51 -16.14 -0.94 4.28
N PRO A 52 -15.82 -1.88 3.37
CA PRO A 52 -16.36 -3.23 3.41
C PRO A 52 -15.96 -3.94 4.71
N HIS A 53 -16.84 -4.81 5.18
CA HIS A 53 -16.51 -5.73 6.26
C HIS A 53 -15.78 -6.94 5.68
N LEU A 54 -14.48 -7.03 5.95
CA LEU A 54 -13.69 -8.18 5.56
C LEU A 54 -14.03 -9.35 6.49
N ARG A 55 -14.84 -10.29 6.00
CA ARG A 55 -15.27 -11.48 6.73
C ARG A 55 -15.18 -12.69 5.80
N GLY A 56 -14.90 -13.84 6.38
CA GLY A 56 -14.77 -15.10 5.65
C GLY A 56 -13.33 -15.60 5.66
N ASP A 57 -13.10 -16.55 4.79
CA ASP A 57 -11.82 -17.24 4.68
C ASP A 57 -10.79 -16.35 3.99
N VAL A 58 -9.53 -16.54 4.35
CA VAL A 58 -8.40 -15.89 3.68
C VAL A 58 -7.79 -16.90 2.72
N ALA A 59 -7.88 -16.65 1.42
CA ALA A 59 -7.38 -17.55 0.40
C ALA A 59 -6.22 -16.95 -0.38
N LEU A 60 -5.10 -17.66 -0.39
CA LEU A 60 -3.94 -17.38 -1.25
C LEU A 60 -3.96 -18.42 -2.38
N ARG A 61 -3.83 -17.97 -3.63
CA ARG A 61 -3.86 -18.83 -4.82
C ARG A 61 -2.67 -18.49 -5.72
N GLY A 62 -1.71 -19.39 -5.78
CA GLY A 62 -0.52 -19.23 -6.62
C GLY A 62 0.34 -18.03 -6.27
N VAL A 63 0.34 -17.60 -5.01
CA VAL A 63 1.04 -16.39 -4.57
C VAL A 63 2.54 -16.62 -4.56
N SER A 64 3.26 -15.81 -5.34
CA SER A 64 4.72 -15.77 -5.34
C SER A 64 5.22 -14.35 -5.08
N VAL A 65 6.28 -14.23 -4.29
CA VAL A 65 6.85 -12.96 -3.82
C VAL A 65 8.35 -13.00 -4.00
N GLN A 66 8.91 -11.87 -4.43
CA GLN A 66 10.36 -11.62 -4.47
C GLN A 66 10.75 -10.56 -3.44
N ASP A 67 11.96 -10.69 -2.92
CA ASP A 67 12.60 -9.64 -2.13
C ASP A 67 13.15 -8.51 -3.02
N SER A 68 13.74 -7.49 -2.41
CA SER A 68 14.36 -6.36 -3.11
C SER A 68 15.56 -6.77 -3.97
N ASP A 69 16.16 -7.92 -3.70
CA ASP A 69 17.32 -8.45 -4.42
C ASP A 69 16.91 -9.38 -5.57
N GLY A 70 15.60 -9.63 -5.74
CA GLY A 70 15.05 -10.47 -6.78
C GLY A 70 14.99 -11.97 -6.43
N ASN A 71 15.30 -12.36 -5.19
CA ASN A 71 15.15 -13.74 -4.76
C ASN A 71 13.69 -14.07 -4.44
N ILE A 72 13.27 -15.28 -4.78
CA ILE A 72 11.92 -15.75 -4.46
C ILE A 72 11.88 -16.12 -2.98
N VAL A 73 11.07 -15.41 -2.20
CA VAL A 73 10.84 -15.62 -0.77
C VAL A 73 9.62 -16.53 -0.55
N LEU A 74 8.55 -16.31 -1.29
CA LEU A 74 7.38 -17.18 -1.33
C LEU A 74 7.18 -17.68 -2.76
N ASP A 75 7.02 -18.98 -2.92
CA ASP A 75 6.85 -19.60 -4.23
C ASP A 75 5.55 -20.39 -4.31
N ASN A 76 4.64 -19.95 -5.19
CA ASN A 76 3.38 -20.60 -5.55
C ASN A 76 2.56 -21.07 -4.33
N ILE A 77 2.40 -20.18 -3.35
CA ILE A 77 1.65 -20.48 -2.12
C ILE A 77 0.16 -20.64 -2.43
N ASN A 78 -0.36 -21.80 -2.08
CA ASN A 78 -1.78 -22.13 -2.21
C ASN A 78 -2.30 -22.60 -0.85
N VAL A 79 -3.04 -21.74 -0.16
CA VAL A 79 -3.57 -22.04 1.17
C VAL A 79 -4.85 -21.26 1.43
N THR A 80 -5.76 -21.85 2.18
CA THR A 80 -6.97 -21.18 2.68
C THR A 80 -7.00 -21.31 4.19
N PHE A 81 -7.20 -20.19 4.87
CA PHE A 81 -7.39 -20.09 6.31
C PHE A 81 -8.87 -19.83 6.57
N GLU A 82 -9.49 -20.61 7.43
CA GLU A 82 -10.89 -20.41 7.79
C GLU A 82 -11.06 -19.13 8.65
N GLY A 83 -12.16 -18.43 8.43
CA GLY A 83 -12.45 -17.21 9.16
C GLY A 83 -12.64 -17.46 10.65
N GLY A 84 -11.93 -16.70 11.49
CA GLY A 84 -12.00 -16.78 12.96
C GLY A 84 -11.02 -17.77 13.62
N GLU A 85 -10.19 -18.44 12.84
CA GLU A 85 -9.15 -19.31 13.37
C GLU A 85 -7.91 -18.55 13.85
N THR A 86 -7.19 -19.16 14.80
CA THR A 86 -5.85 -18.74 15.18
C THR A 86 -4.82 -19.67 14.51
N ILE A 87 -4.01 -19.11 13.65
CA ILE A 87 -3.10 -19.87 12.80
C ILE A 87 -1.66 -19.59 13.19
N ALA A 88 -0.88 -20.65 13.40
CA ALA A 88 0.56 -20.55 13.60
C ALA A 88 1.27 -20.84 12.27
N VAL A 89 2.15 -19.94 11.85
CA VAL A 89 2.95 -20.07 10.64
C VAL A 89 4.37 -20.48 11.01
N ALA A 90 4.79 -21.65 10.56
CA ALA A 90 6.18 -22.10 10.61
C ALA A 90 6.79 -21.99 9.21
N ALA A 91 7.94 -21.36 9.12
CA ALA A 91 8.69 -21.24 7.87
C ALA A 91 10.18 -21.37 8.14
N PRO A 92 11.01 -21.71 7.12
CA PRO A 92 12.45 -21.88 7.28
C PRO A 92 13.17 -20.65 7.81
N SER A 93 12.71 -19.45 7.44
CA SER A 93 13.32 -18.19 7.86
C SER A 93 12.30 -17.22 8.46
N ASP A 94 12.81 -16.21 9.20
CA ASP A 94 12.00 -15.08 9.68
C ASP A 94 11.50 -14.20 8.53
N GLU A 95 12.23 -14.17 7.44
CA GLU A 95 11.94 -13.40 6.25
C GLU A 95 10.73 -13.95 5.51
N ASP A 96 10.63 -15.28 5.38
CA ASP A 96 9.47 -15.95 4.77
C ASP A 96 8.20 -15.66 5.57
N ARG A 97 8.27 -15.72 6.91
CA ARG A 97 7.13 -15.41 7.79
C ARG A 97 6.71 -13.96 7.67
N ARG A 98 7.70 -13.05 7.59
CA ARG A 98 7.45 -11.62 7.42
C ARG A 98 6.82 -11.34 6.07
N ALA A 99 7.35 -11.90 4.99
CA ALA A 99 6.83 -11.73 3.65
C ALA A 99 5.36 -12.17 3.55
N LEU A 100 5.00 -13.31 4.17
CA LEU A 100 3.61 -13.75 4.21
C LEU A 100 2.71 -12.75 4.95
N ALA A 101 3.14 -12.21 6.09
CA ALA A 101 2.38 -11.22 6.83
C ALA A 101 2.24 -9.91 6.06
N GLU A 102 3.30 -9.45 5.39
CA GLU A 102 3.31 -8.23 4.58
C GLU A 102 2.42 -8.36 3.33
N VAL A 103 2.33 -9.55 2.74
CA VAL A 103 1.35 -9.83 1.67
C VAL A 103 -0.08 -9.78 2.18
N LEU A 104 -0.34 -10.34 3.37
CA LEU A 104 -1.68 -10.32 3.99
C LEU A 104 -2.13 -8.90 4.34
N THR A 105 -1.23 -7.98 4.55
CA THR A 105 -1.51 -6.55 4.83
C THR A 105 -1.34 -5.65 3.60
N ARG A 106 -0.98 -6.22 2.46
CA ARG A 106 -0.63 -5.52 1.22
C ARG A 106 0.51 -4.49 1.38
N GLU A 107 1.40 -4.69 2.35
CA GLU A 107 2.67 -3.96 2.42
C GLU A 107 3.63 -4.46 1.33
N LEU A 108 3.47 -5.72 0.95
CA LEU A 108 4.20 -6.36 -0.14
C LEU A 108 3.21 -6.88 -1.18
N THR A 109 3.39 -6.45 -2.44
CA THR A 109 2.54 -6.90 -3.55
C THR A 109 3.11 -8.18 -4.15
N PRO A 110 2.33 -9.25 -4.31
CA PRO A 110 2.81 -10.47 -4.93
C PRO A 110 3.14 -10.24 -6.41
N MET A 111 4.19 -10.91 -6.89
CA MET A 111 4.59 -10.92 -8.29
C MET A 111 3.59 -11.71 -9.15
N SER A 112 2.99 -12.74 -8.57
CA SER A 112 1.95 -13.56 -9.20
C SER A 112 0.98 -14.09 -8.16
N GLY A 113 -0.19 -14.52 -8.64
CA GLY A 113 -1.25 -15.07 -7.82
C GLY A 113 -2.18 -14.03 -7.22
N ASP A 114 -3.18 -14.50 -6.50
CA ASP A 114 -4.25 -13.70 -5.93
C ASP A 114 -4.41 -13.98 -4.43
N LEU A 115 -4.69 -12.91 -3.69
CA LEU A 115 -5.10 -12.95 -2.30
C LEU A 115 -6.53 -12.41 -2.17
N ALA A 116 -7.39 -13.13 -1.50
CA ALA A 116 -8.76 -12.73 -1.22
C ALA A 116 -9.12 -12.95 0.25
N ILE A 117 -9.99 -12.10 0.79
CA ILE A 117 -10.62 -12.24 2.11
C ILE A 117 -12.13 -12.29 1.89
N GLY A 118 -12.73 -13.46 2.09
CA GLY A 118 -14.11 -13.71 1.67
C GLY A 118 -14.29 -13.43 0.18
N ASP A 119 -15.22 -12.56 -0.16
CA ASP A 119 -15.52 -12.18 -1.55
C ASP A 119 -14.67 -10.99 -2.06
N HIS A 120 -13.73 -10.50 -1.25
CA HIS A 120 -12.95 -9.31 -1.58
C HIS A 120 -11.52 -9.66 -2.01
N ALA A 121 -11.20 -9.41 -3.27
CA ALA A 121 -9.81 -9.48 -3.75
C ALA A 121 -8.99 -8.34 -3.15
N MET A 122 -7.84 -8.66 -2.55
CA MET A 122 -6.99 -7.68 -1.85
C MET A 122 -6.47 -6.58 -2.80
N ASN A 123 -6.19 -6.93 -4.05
CA ASN A 123 -5.69 -5.99 -5.05
C ASN A 123 -6.69 -4.89 -5.42
N GLY A 124 -7.99 -5.12 -5.23
CA GLY A 124 -9.05 -4.14 -5.51
C GLY A 124 -9.53 -3.36 -4.28
N LEU A 125 -9.00 -3.65 -3.09
CA LEU A 125 -9.41 -2.96 -1.87
C LEU A 125 -8.73 -1.60 -1.74
N HIS A 126 -9.52 -0.59 -1.37
CA HIS A 126 -8.97 0.71 -1.00
C HIS A 126 -8.09 0.60 0.25
N GLN A 127 -6.98 1.38 0.31
CA GLN A 127 -6.02 1.31 1.41
C GLN A 127 -6.66 1.55 2.78
N VAL A 128 -7.63 2.45 2.85
CA VAL A 128 -8.39 2.71 4.07
C VAL A 128 -9.15 1.47 4.57
N ALA A 129 -9.67 0.63 3.66
CA ALA A 129 -10.34 -0.61 4.03
C ALA A 129 -9.38 -1.59 4.72
N ILE A 130 -8.19 -1.74 4.18
CA ILE A 130 -7.13 -2.57 4.78
C ILE A 130 -6.74 -2.03 6.14
N ALA A 131 -6.39 -0.74 6.24
CA ALA A 131 -5.94 -0.10 7.47
C ALA A 131 -7.01 -0.13 8.60
N LYS A 132 -8.29 -0.07 8.25
CA LYS A 132 -9.39 -0.13 9.23
C LYS A 132 -9.75 -1.56 9.67
N ARG A 133 -9.38 -2.59 8.92
CA ARG A 133 -9.85 -3.96 9.14
C ARG A 133 -8.76 -4.95 9.49
N ILE A 134 -7.52 -4.69 9.08
CA ILE A 134 -6.38 -5.58 9.31
C ILE A 134 -5.40 -4.88 10.24
N GLY A 135 -5.10 -5.52 11.38
CA GLY A 135 -4.04 -5.07 12.29
C GLY A 135 -2.78 -5.88 12.03
N TYR A 136 -1.66 -5.20 11.91
CA TYR A 136 -0.36 -5.83 11.74
C TYR A 136 0.59 -5.40 12.86
N ALA A 137 1.11 -6.37 13.61
CA ALA A 137 2.13 -6.16 14.63
C ALA A 137 3.45 -6.78 14.15
N THR A 138 4.42 -5.93 13.84
CA THR A 138 5.74 -6.37 13.39
C THR A 138 6.59 -6.85 14.54
N SER A 139 7.57 -7.73 14.27
CA SER A 139 8.57 -8.16 15.26
C SER A 139 9.53 -7.03 15.69
N ARG A 140 9.62 -5.98 14.89
CA ARG A 140 10.44 -4.78 15.17
C ARG A 140 9.58 -3.53 15.00
N PRO A 141 8.72 -3.21 15.98
CA PRO A 141 7.85 -2.05 15.90
C PRO A 141 8.66 -0.75 15.91
N VAL A 142 8.25 0.19 15.08
CA VAL A 142 8.78 1.55 15.12
C VAL A 142 8.05 2.31 16.22
N MET A 143 8.79 2.84 17.18
CA MET A 143 8.24 3.69 18.24
C MET A 143 8.45 5.15 17.86
N PHE A 144 7.37 5.94 17.88
CA PHE A 144 7.44 7.38 17.67
C PHE A 144 7.88 8.09 18.95
N LEU A 145 8.48 9.27 18.80
CA LEU A 145 8.82 10.13 19.93
C LEU A 145 7.57 10.51 20.71
N GLY A 146 7.53 10.17 21.97
CA GLY A 146 6.40 10.40 22.86
C GLY A 146 6.30 9.34 23.96
N SER A 147 5.23 9.38 24.72
CA SER A 147 4.94 8.38 25.76
C SER A 147 4.48 7.05 25.15
N PHE A 148 4.55 5.99 25.94
CA PHE A 148 3.98 4.69 25.57
C PHE A 148 2.49 4.82 25.22
N GLY A 149 1.71 5.55 26.03
CA GLY A 149 0.29 5.76 25.81
C GLY A 149 0.00 6.46 24.49
N GLU A 150 0.80 7.46 24.10
CA GLU A 150 0.66 8.14 22.82
C GLU A 150 0.91 7.19 21.64
N ASN A 151 1.92 6.32 21.73
CA ASN A 151 2.18 5.31 20.70
C ASN A 151 1.04 4.29 20.58
N VAL A 152 0.46 3.85 21.69
CA VAL A 152 -0.66 2.90 21.68
C VAL A 152 -1.93 3.50 21.06
N VAL A 153 -2.22 4.78 21.33
CA VAL A 153 -3.44 5.44 20.81
C VAL A 153 -3.25 6.09 19.45
N LEU A 154 -2.02 6.14 18.93
CA LEU A 154 -1.73 6.79 17.64
C LEU A 154 -2.61 6.27 16.48
N PRO A 155 -2.79 4.95 16.28
CA PRO A 155 -3.67 4.44 15.23
C PRO A 155 -5.13 4.85 15.38
N LEU A 156 -5.57 5.14 16.61
CA LEU A 156 -6.94 5.58 16.90
C LEU A 156 -7.12 7.07 16.60
N LYS A 157 -6.08 7.89 16.79
CA LYS A 157 -6.08 9.34 16.48
C LYS A 157 -6.10 9.61 14.98
N LEU A 158 -5.55 8.71 14.18
CA LEU A 158 -5.53 8.80 12.72
C LEU A 158 -6.85 8.32 12.07
N ARG A 159 -7.80 7.81 12.85
CA ARG A 159 -9.14 7.52 12.34
C ARG A 159 -9.93 8.83 12.25
N PRO A 160 -10.47 9.21 11.10
CA PRO A 160 -11.47 10.26 11.05
C PRO A 160 -12.64 9.85 11.98
N GLU A 161 -13.08 10.78 12.81
CA GLU A 161 -14.15 10.57 13.79
C GLU A 161 -15.46 10.22 13.06
N THR A 162 -15.69 8.95 12.82
CA THR A 162 -16.98 8.46 12.29
C THR A 162 -17.84 7.77 13.33
N ASP A 163 -17.36 7.66 14.59
CA ASP A 163 -18.17 7.07 15.66
C ASP A 163 -17.96 7.83 16.98
N GLY A 164 -18.89 8.72 17.30
CA GLY A 164 -18.89 9.48 18.55
C GLY A 164 -18.94 8.63 19.83
N THR A 165 -19.04 7.31 19.70
CA THR A 165 -19.09 6.36 20.82
C THR A 165 -17.71 6.07 21.40
N ILE A 166 -16.63 6.18 20.62
CA ILE A 166 -15.26 5.87 21.10
C ILE A 166 -14.63 7.06 21.83
N ALA A 167 -14.99 8.29 21.44
CA ALA A 167 -14.50 9.50 22.09
C ALA A 167 -15.00 9.62 23.55
N ALA A 168 -16.22 9.15 23.85
CA ALA A 168 -16.77 9.16 25.19
C ALA A 168 -16.10 8.16 26.15
N ALA A 169 -15.74 6.97 25.65
CA ALA A 169 -15.06 5.94 26.45
C ALA A 169 -13.62 6.31 26.82
N SER A 170 -12.93 7.11 26.00
CA SER A 170 -11.55 7.54 26.26
C SER A 170 -11.45 8.61 27.36
N GLN A 171 -12.49 9.38 27.60
CA GLN A 171 -12.49 10.44 28.61
C GLN A 171 -12.84 9.94 30.03
N GLU A 172 -13.55 8.83 30.15
CA GLU A 172 -13.89 8.24 31.46
C GLU A 172 -12.77 7.40 32.08
N SER A 173 -11.79 6.95 31.29
CA SER A 173 -10.70 6.07 31.74
C SER A 173 -9.48 6.81 32.28
N ILE A 174 -9.48 8.16 32.30
CA ILE A 174 -8.32 9.00 32.72
C ILE A 174 -8.64 9.79 34.01
N LYS A 175 -9.61 9.35 34.79
CA LYS A 175 -9.85 9.91 36.14
C LYS A 175 -9.41 8.97 37.24
#